data_3d3d42c2cea7e11400ccdfd61cbc06a5
#
_entry.id   3d3d42c2cea7e11400ccdfd61cbc06a5
#
_cell.length_a   1.000
_cell.length_b   1.000
_cell.length_c   1.000
_cell.angle_alpha   90.00
_cell.angle_beta   90.00
_cell.angle_gamma   90.00
#
_symmetry.space_group_name_H-M   'P 1'
#
loop_
_entity.id
_entity.type
_entity.pdbx_description
1 polymer ?
#
loop_
_entity_poly.entity_id
_entity_poly.type
_entity_poly.pdbx_seq_one_letter_code
_entity_poly.pdbx_strand_id
1 'polypeptide(L)'
;MSRDEANSCLGKFPQGAFLVRCGRLGYALSLKTDGDVKHMKIEVGDSEEEDFSSKRTSTYYFSENRKFFSIVELVSWYCRNSLKESFQGLDTILMFPIGELSLVEAVFEFKVQEEDLNTLPLQVGEVVTVIDKLNDDSGWFKAHNGAKIGYIPKTFVIELHRPR
;
A
#
# COMPACT_ATOMS: atom_id res chain seq x y z
N MET A 1 -0.73 14.09 -3.30
CA MET A 1 -1.39 13.17 -4.26
C MET A 1 -2.89 13.41 -4.25
N SER A 2 -3.46 13.69 -5.41
CA SER A 2 -4.90 13.88 -5.62
C SER A 2 -5.65 12.53 -5.70
N ARG A 3 -6.99 12.58 -5.80
CA ARG A 3 -7.80 11.37 -6.06
C ARG A 3 -7.47 10.74 -7.41
N ASP A 4 -7.32 11.58 -8.44
CA ASP A 4 -7.06 11.11 -9.81
C ASP A 4 -5.68 10.47 -9.94
N GLU A 5 -4.68 11.03 -9.27
CA GLU A 5 -3.35 10.42 -9.17
C GLU A 5 -3.39 9.07 -8.43
N ALA A 6 -4.16 8.98 -7.34
CA ALA A 6 -4.36 7.73 -6.61
C ALA A 6 -5.10 6.68 -7.46
N ASN A 7 -6.13 7.08 -8.21
CA ASN A 7 -6.84 6.21 -9.17
C ASN A 7 -5.89 5.65 -10.23
N SER A 8 -5.10 6.54 -10.84
CA SER A 8 -4.13 6.15 -11.87
C SER A 8 -3.03 5.24 -11.32
N CYS A 9 -2.59 5.50 -10.09
CA CYS A 9 -1.61 4.68 -9.40
C CYS A 9 -2.18 3.29 -9.11
N LEU A 10 -3.30 3.23 -8.36
CA LEU A 10 -3.89 1.98 -7.90
C LEU A 10 -4.57 1.17 -9.00
N GLY A 11 -4.98 1.80 -10.10
CA GLY A 11 -5.59 1.12 -11.23
C GLY A 11 -4.76 -0.01 -11.82
N LYS A 12 -3.43 0.07 -11.66
CA LYS A 12 -2.45 -0.91 -12.13
C LYS A 12 -2.20 -2.06 -11.14
N PHE A 13 -2.76 -1.98 -9.95
CA PHE A 13 -2.54 -2.97 -8.89
C PHE A 13 -3.76 -3.86 -8.70
N PRO A 14 -3.56 -5.06 -8.13
CA PRO A 14 -4.67 -5.96 -7.82
C PRO A 14 -5.54 -5.41 -6.69
N GLN A 15 -6.70 -6.01 -6.54
CA GLN A 15 -7.61 -5.77 -5.42
C GLN A 15 -6.88 -5.92 -4.09
N GLY A 16 -7.16 -5.02 -3.16
CA GLY A 16 -6.52 -4.99 -1.84
C GLY A 16 -5.28 -4.10 -1.76
N ALA A 17 -4.78 -3.59 -2.91
CA ALA A 17 -3.72 -2.58 -2.90
C ALA A 17 -4.25 -1.25 -2.37
N PHE A 18 -3.49 -0.61 -1.51
CA PHE A 18 -3.90 0.65 -0.88
C PHE A 18 -2.73 1.60 -0.68
N LEU A 19 -3.05 2.88 -0.55
CA LEU A 19 -2.10 3.91 -0.17
C LEU A 19 -2.75 4.91 0.78
N VAL A 20 -1.95 5.50 1.66
CA VAL A 20 -2.35 6.64 2.48
C VAL A 20 -1.79 7.90 1.82
N ARG A 21 -2.63 8.90 1.66
CA ARG A 21 -2.26 10.18 1.09
C ARG A 21 -2.61 11.32 2.02
N CYS A 22 -1.80 12.35 2.01
CA CYS A 22 -2.05 13.61 2.68
C CYS A 22 -2.38 14.68 1.64
N GLY A 23 -3.40 15.46 1.89
CA GLY A 23 -3.82 16.58 1.05
C GLY A 23 -4.18 17.80 1.89
N ARG A 24 -4.74 18.83 1.25
CA ARG A 24 -5.15 20.06 1.95
C ARG A 24 -6.22 19.84 3.02
N LEU A 25 -7.04 18.81 2.85
CA LEU A 25 -8.16 18.47 3.73
C LEU A 25 -7.82 17.36 4.75
N GLY A 26 -6.52 17.04 4.91
CA GLY A 26 -6.03 16.01 5.83
C GLY A 26 -5.68 14.69 5.14
N TYR A 27 -5.82 13.60 5.87
CA TYR A 27 -5.42 12.27 5.43
C TYR A 27 -6.59 11.50 4.80
N ALA A 28 -6.26 10.70 3.79
CA ALA A 28 -7.20 9.76 3.18
C ALA A 28 -6.50 8.46 2.82
N LEU A 29 -7.22 7.36 2.92
CA LEU A 29 -6.78 6.06 2.42
C LEU A 29 -7.51 5.79 1.11
N SER A 30 -6.76 5.36 0.10
CA SER A 30 -7.29 4.93 -1.18
C SER A 30 -7.05 3.43 -1.34
N LEU A 31 -8.09 2.68 -1.64
CA LEU A 31 -8.07 1.20 -1.71
C LEU A 31 -8.57 0.73 -3.07
N LYS A 32 -7.80 -0.14 -3.71
CA LYS A 32 -8.24 -0.85 -4.91
C LYS A 32 -9.23 -1.94 -4.55
N THR A 33 -10.44 -1.83 -5.06
CA THR A 33 -11.48 -2.84 -4.96
C THR A 33 -11.71 -3.50 -6.32
N ASP A 34 -12.64 -4.45 -6.38
CA ASP A 34 -13.00 -5.07 -7.65
C ASP A 34 -13.60 -4.01 -8.61
N GLY A 35 -12.83 -3.68 -9.64
CA GLY A 35 -13.20 -2.74 -10.69
C GLY A 35 -13.12 -1.24 -10.37
N ASP A 36 -12.81 -0.84 -9.11
CA ASP A 36 -12.84 0.56 -8.69
C ASP A 36 -11.77 0.89 -7.64
N VAL A 37 -11.61 2.17 -7.33
CA VAL A 37 -10.79 2.66 -6.22
C VAL A 37 -11.67 3.43 -5.25
N LYS A 38 -11.73 2.97 -4.01
CA LYS A 38 -12.47 3.64 -2.93
C LYS A 38 -11.55 4.60 -2.17
N HIS A 39 -12.05 5.78 -1.88
CA HIS A 39 -11.35 6.80 -1.11
C HIS A 39 -12.06 7.03 0.21
N MET A 40 -11.35 6.79 1.29
CA MET A 40 -11.86 6.89 2.65
C MET A 40 -11.10 7.99 3.39
N LYS A 41 -11.83 8.98 3.88
CA LYS A 41 -11.23 10.03 4.71
C LYS A 41 -10.82 9.43 6.05
N ILE A 42 -9.62 9.77 6.51
CA ILE A 42 -9.16 9.49 7.87
C ILE A 42 -9.46 10.73 8.69
N GLU A 43 -10.40 10.61 9.60
CA GLU A 43 -10.74 11.70 10.52
C GLU A 43 -9.66 11.82 11.60
N VAL A 44 -9.44 13.04 12.06
CA VAL A 44 -8.51 13.34 13.14
C VAL A 44 -9.31 13.99 14.26
N GLY A 45 -9.24 13.42 15.45
CA GLY A 45 -9.88 13.93 16.64
C GLY A 45 -8.89 14.13 17.79
N ASP A 46 -9.33 14.79 18.83
CA ASP A 46 -8.59 14.89 20.08
C ASP A 46 -8.95 13.69 20.98
N SER A 47 -7.99 13.15 21.71
CA SER A 47 -8.30 12.16 22.74
C SER A 47 -8.94 12.87 23.95
N GLU A 48 -10.00 12.28 24.49
CA GLU A 48 -10.63 12.75 25.73
C GLU A 48 -9.83 12.38 27.00
N GLU A 49 -8.78 11.58 26.84
CA GLU A 49 -7.90 11.23 27.96
C GLU A 49 -6.93 12.39 28.24
N GLU A 50 -7.24 13.13 29.30
CA GLU A 50 -6.30 14.06 29.91
C GLU A 50 -5.17 13.25 30.58
N ASP A 51 -4.12 12.97 29.83
CA ASP A 51 -2.88 12.56 30.47
C ASP A 51 -2.30 13.77 31.23
N PHE A 52 -1.77 13.52 32.44
CA PHE A 52 -1.20 14.55 33.35
C PHE A 52 -0.10 15.40 32.70
N SER A 53 0.29 15.14 31.46
CA SER A 53 1.35 15.87 30.75
C SER A 53 0.87 17.04 29.89
N SER A 54 -0.40 17.41 29.89
CA SER A 54 -0.98 18.53 29.11
C SER A 54 -0.78 18.43 27.58
N LYS A 55 -0.41 17.29 27.04
CA LYS A 55 -0.31 17.06 25.61
C LYS A 55 -1.62 16.48 25.10
N ARG A 56 -2.31 17.25 24.24
CA ARG A 56 -3.43 16.72 23.46
C ARG A 56 -2.91 15.64 22.53
N THR A 57 -3.41 14.42 22.66
CA THR A 57 -3.07 13.32 21.78
C THR A 57 -4.11 13.25 20.67
N SER A 58 -3.66 13.32 19.42
CA SER A 58 -4.54 13.15 18.27
C SER A 58 -4.95 11.69 18.11
N THR A 59 -6.19 11.48 17.73
CA THR A 59 -6.71 10.17 17.35
C THR A 59 -7.07 10.16 15.86
N TYR A 60 -6.96 9.00 15.25
CA TYR A 60 -7.21 8.78 13.83
C TYR A 60 -8.26 7.68 13.67
N TYR A 61 -9.25 7.90 12.83
CA TYR A 61 -10.36 6.93 12.69
C TYR A 61 -11.09 7.09 11.36
N PHE A 62 -11.77 6.03 10.95
CA PHE A 62 -12.76 6.07 9.89
C PHE A 62 -14.17 6.33 10.41
N SER A 63 -14.47 5.78 11.59
CA SER A 63 -15.75 5.96 12.28
C SER A 63 -15.52 6.16 13.78
N GLU A 64 -16.44 6.86 14.44
CA GLU A 64 -16.37 7.15 15.88
C GLU A 64 -16.27 5.91 16.77
N ASN A 65 -16.69 4.75 16.24
CA ASN A 65 -16.73 3.50 16.99
C ASN A 65 -15.33 2.93 17.29
N ARG A 66 -14.31 3.34 16.50
CA ARG A 66 -12.96 2.82 16.65
C ARG A 66 -11.94 3.90 16.31
N LYS A 67 -11.21 4.30 17.34
CA LYS A 67 -10.17 5.33 17.25
C LYS A 67 -8.79 4.72 17.53
N PHE A 68 -7.77 5.26 16.89
CA PHE A 68 -6.38 4.84 17.01
C PHE A 68 -5.50 6.03 17.34
N PHE A 69 -4.36 5.79 17.99
CA PHE A 69 -3.40 6.85 18.31
C PHE A 69 -2.45 7.20 17.16
N SER A 70 -2.44 6.40 16.11
CA SER A 70 -1.66 6.69 14.90
C SER A 70 -2.31 6.10 13.66
N ILE A 71 -1.92 6.63 12.48
CA ILE A 71 -2.35 6.07 11.19
C ILE A 71 -1.76 4.66 11.00
N VAL A 72 -0.57 4.39 11.54
CA VAL A 72 0.04 3.06 11.49
C VAL A 72 -0.81 2.02 12.23
N GLU A 73 -1.32 2.36 13.42
CA GLU A 73 -2.23 1.48 14.17
C GLU A 73 -3.54 1.24 13.42
N LEU A 74 -4.13 2.30 12.85
CA LEU A 74 -5.33 2.21 12.03
C LEU A 74 -5.12 1.26 10.85
N VAL A 75 -4.06 1.45 10.09
CA VAL A 75 -3.72 0.60 8.94
C VAL A 75 -3.48 -0.83 9.39
N SER A 76 -2.70 -1.04 10.46
CA SER A 76 -2.40 -2.38 11.00
C SER A 76 -3.66 -3.13 11.43
N TRP A 77 -4.63 -2.43 12.00
CA TRP A 77 -5.92 -3.01 12.35
C TRP A 77 -6.69 -3.51 11.12
N TYR A 78 -6.83 -2.65 10.10
CA TYR A 78 -7.58 -2.98 8.89
C TYR A 78 -6.81 -3.88 7.90
N CYS A 79 -5.55 -4.17 8.14
CA CYS A 79 -4.86 -5.28 7.49
C CYS A 79 -5.29 -6.66 8.01
N ARG A 80 -5.93 -6.71 9.18
CA ARG A 80 -6.38 -7.95 9.84
C ARG A 80 -7.88 -8.03 10.03
N ASN A 81 -8.57 -6.91 9.95
CA ASN A 81 -10.01 -6.78 10.22
C ASN A 81 -10.71 -6.11 9.03
N SER A 82 -11.91 -6.57 8.70
CA SER A 82 -12.67 -6.04 7.59
C SER A 82 -13.04 -4.57 7.78
N LEU A 83 -12.96 -3.80 6.71
CA LEU A 83 -13.43 -2.42 6.62
C LEU A 83 -14.95 -2.27 6.77
N LYS A 84 -15.69 -3.37 6.67
CA LYS A 84 -17.15 -3.41 6.82
C LYS A 84 -17.64 -2.86 8.17
N GLU A 85 -16.82 -2.91 9.21
CA GLU A 85 -17.10 -2.28 10.50
C GLU A 85 -17.37 -0.77 10.37
N SER A 86 -16.60 -0.09 9.51
CA SER A 86 -16.69 1.36 9.31
C SER A 86 -17.40 1.76 8.01
N PHE A 87 -17.43 0.87 7.03
CA PHE A 87 -18.00 1.13 5.69
C PHE A 87 -18.91 -0.02 5.27
N GLN A 88 -20.22 0.21 5.38
CA GLN A 88 -21.21 -0.77 4.97
C GLN A 88 -21.02 -1.18 3.50
N GLY A 89 -20.99 -2.48 3.25
CA GLY A 89 -20.78 -3.03 1.90
C GLY A 89 -19.32 -3.18 1.48
N LEU A 90 -18.37 -2.76 2.30
CA LEU A 90 -16.93 -2.91 2.01
C LEU A 90 -16.32 -4.05 2.86
N ASP A 91 -16.66 -5.29 2.50
CA ASP A 91 -16.16 -6.47 3.21
C ASP A 91 -14.82 -6.93 2.65
N THR A 92 -13.77 -6.20 2.98
CA THR A 92 -12.40 -6.47 2.57
C THR A 92 -11.41 -5.95 3.62
N ILE A 93 -10.18 -6.42 3.54
CA ILE A 93 -9.06 -5.95 4.34
C ILE A 93 -8.05 -5.20 3.47
N LEU A 94 -7.14 -4.46 4.09
CA LEU A 94 -5.99 -3.85 3.44
C LEU A 94 -4.91 -4.93 3.24
N MET A 95 -4.46 -5.14 2.01
CA MET A 95 -3.53 -6.24 1.70
C MET A 95 -2.14 -5.76 1.31
N PHE A 96 -2.05 -4.79 0.40
CA PHE A 96 -0.80 -4.40 -0.23
C PHE A 96 -0.58 -2.89 -0.08
N PRO A 97 0.27 -2.46 0.88
CA PRO A 97 0.60 -1.04 1.01
C PRO A 97 1.44 -0.60 -0.19
N ILE A 98 1.01 0.47 -0.84
CA ILE A 98 1.74 1.10 -1.92
C ILE A 98 2.45 2.33 -1.34
N GLY A 99 3.77 2.20 -1.17
CA GLY A 99 4.63 3.29 -0.72
C GLY A 99 5.23 4.09 -1.88
N GLU A 100 6.47 4.54 -1.73
CA GLU A 100 7.24 5.07 -2.84
C GLU A 100 7.44 3.98 -3.90
N LEU A 101 6.77 4.15 -5.04
CA LEU A 101 6.90 3.21 -6.14
C LEU A 101 8.24 3.40 -6.81
N SER A 102 9.07 2.36 -6.80
CA SER A 102 10.29 2.29 -7.59
C SER A 102 10.03 1.44 -8.82
N LEU A 103 10.43 1.94 -9.98
CA LEU A 103 10.46 1.17 -11.21
C LEU A 103 11.84 0.53 -11.34
N VAL A 104 11.87 -0.75 -11.68
CA VAL A 104 13.10 -1.49 -11.95
C VAL A 104 13.00 -2.20 -13.30
N GLU A 105 14.11 -2.30 -13.99
CA GLU A 105 14.25 -3.01 -15.25
C GLU A 105 15.06 -4.28 -15.05
N ALA A 106 14.58 -5.40 -15.54
CA ALA A 106 15.29 -6.66 -15.49
C ALA A 106 16.49 -6.66 -16.46
N VAL A 107 17.68 -6.91 -15.93
CA VAL A 107 18.92 -7.04 -16.71
C VAL A 107 19.32 -8.50 -16.95
N PHE A 108 18.70 -9.42 -16.19
CA PHE A 108 18.82 -10.86 -16.38
C PHE A 108 17.45 -11.51 -16.42
N GLU A 109 17.33 -12.59 -17.16
CA GLU A 109 16.13 -13.42 -17.15
C GLU A 109 16.03 -14.19 -15.83
N PHE A 110 14.86 -14.16 -15.21
CA PHE A 110 14.54 -14.94 -14.02
C PHE A 110 13.41 -15.90 -14.34
N LYS A 111 13.72 -17.17 -14.42
CA LYS A 111 12.76 -18.26 -14.68
C LYS A 111 12.23 -18.79 -13.36
N VAL A 112 10.91 -18.95 -13.30
CA VAL A 112 10.20 -19.50 -12.15
C VAL A 112 9.53 -20.78 -12.57
N GLN A 113 9.53 -21.78 -11.69
CA GLN A 113 8.76 -23.00 -11.91
C GLN A 113 7.26 -22.69 -11.82
N GLU A 114 6.44 -23.33 -12.65
CA GLU A 114 4.99 -23.07 -12.71
C GLU A 114 4.27 -23.25 -11.36
N GLU A 115 4.84 -24.04 -10.46
CA GLU A 115 4.30 -24.32 -9.14
C GLU A 115 4.63 -23.23 -8.10
N ASP A 116 5.58 -22.35 -8.39
CA ASP A 116 5.97 -21.27 -7.47
C ASP A 116 5.07 -20.04 -7.64
N LEU A 117 4.09 -19.93 -6.76
CA LEU A 117 3.14 -18.81 -6.75
C LEU A 117 3.68 -17.54 -6.08
N ASN A 118 4.85 -17.62 -5.44
CA ASN A 118 5.39 -16.52 -4.63
C ASN A 118 6.42 -15.67 -5.37
N THR A 119 6.99 -16.16 -6.44
CA THR A 119 7.98 -15.44 -7.23
C THR A 119 7.41 -14.93 -8.55
N LEU A 120 8.02 -13.88 -9.08
CA LEU A 120 7.61 -13.23 -10.32
C LEU A 120 8.68 -13.46 -11.38
N PRO A 121 8.37 -14.16 -12.49
CA PRO A 121 9.33 -14.34 -13.57
C PRO A 121 9.66 -13.01 -14.25
N LEU A 122 10.89 -12.85 -14.72
CA LEU A 122 11.38 -11.66 -15.41
C LEU A 122 12.00 -12.03 -16.75
N GLN A 123 11.73 -11.20 -17.75
CA GLN A 123 12.42 -11.20 -19.03
C GLN A 123 13.37 -9.99 -19.10
N VAL A 124 14.49 -10.11 -19.77
CA VAL A 124 15.43 -9.00 -19.97
C VAL A 124 14.74 -7.81 -20.63
N GLY A 125 14.89 -6.63 -20.05
CA GLY A 125 14.24 -5.40 -20.50
C GLY A 125 12.82 -5.18 -19.96
N GLU A 126 12.25 -6.15 -19.22
CA GLU A 126 10.94 -5.99 -18.59
C GLU A 126 11.03 -4.99 -17.43
N VAL A 127 10.09 -4.05 -17.40
CA VAL A 127 9.97 -3.07 -16.33
C VAL A 127 8.86 -3.49 -15.38
N VAL A 128 9.20 -3.62 -14.10
CA VAL A 128 8.25 -3.95 -13.04
C VAL A 128 8.27 -2.89 -11.95
N THR A 129 7.19 -2.82 -11.19
CA THR A 129 7.04 -1.88 -10.08
C THR A 129 7.38 -2.59 -8.76
N VAL A 130 8.39 -2.09 -8.05
CA VAL A 130 8.68 -2.54 -6.69
C VAL A 130 7.69 -1.92 -5.73
N ILE A 131 6.98 -2.75 -4.98
CA ILE A 131 5.98 -2.34 -3.98
C ILE A 131 6.51 -2.43 -2.55
N ASP A 132 7.54 -3.25 -2.32
CA ASP A 132 8.20 -3.36 -1.03
C ASP A 132 9.67 -3.75 -1.25
N LYS A 133 10.56 -2.93 -0.74
CA LYS A 133 12.01 -3.21 -0.82
C LYS A 133 12.47 -4.25 0.20
N LEU A 134 11.62 -4.64 1.13
CA LEU A 134 11.95 -5.55 2.22
C LEU A 134 13.19 -5.09 3.01
N ASN A 135 13.73 -5.94 3.86
CA ASN A 135 15.01 -5.66 4.51
C ASN A 135 16.14 -5.75 3.47
N ASP A 136 17.09 -4.83 3.54
CA ASP A 136 18.23 -4.78 2.60
C ASP A 136 19.02 -6.09 2.52
N ASP A 137 19.03 -6.86 3.58
CA ASP A 137 19.75 -8.15 3.66
C ASP A 137 19.00 -9.33 3.03
N SER A 138 17.72 -9.16 2.64
CA SER A 138 16.93 -10.28 2.11
C SER A 138 17.36 -10.74 0.71
N GLY A 139 17.94 -9.85 -0.09
CA GLY A 139 18.30 -10.11 -1.49
C GLY A 139 17.09 -10.12 -2.45
N TRP A 140 15.89 -9.79 -1.97
CA TRP A 140 14.64 -9.82 -2.71
C TRP A 140 13.87 -8.50 -2.61
N PHE A 141 13.17 -8.18 -3.70
CA PHE A 141 12.10 -7.17 -3.71
C PHE A 141 10.74 -7.84 -3.88
N LYS A 142 9.70 -7.23 -3.35
CA LYS A 142 8.32 -7.56 -3.72
C LYS A 142 7.90 -6.62 -4.84
N ALA A 143 7.45 -7.18 -5.95
CA ALA A 143 7.19 -6.44 -7.18
C ALA A 143 5.88 -6.86 -7.85
N HIS A 144 5.43 -6.04 -8.79
CA HIS A 144 4.19 -6.19 -9.53
C HIS A 144 4.43 -5.90 -11.02
N ASN A 145 3.93 -6.77 -11.90
CA ASN A 145 4.07 -6.62 -13.35
C ASN A 145 2.76 -6.23 -14.08
N GLY A 146 1.73 -5.82 -13.35
CA GLY A 146 0.40 -5.52 -13.88
C GLY A 146 -0.62 -6.64 -13.71
N ALA A 147 -0.19 -7.89 -13.65
CA ALA A 147 -1.06 -9.07 -13.54
C ALA A 147 -0.84 -9.85 -12.25
N LYS A 148 0.39 -9.91 -11.77
CA LYS A 148 0.79 -10.73 -10.63
C LYS A 148 1.72 -9.95 -9.70
N ILE A 149 1.63 -10.23 -8.39
CA ILE A 149 2.57 -9.81 -7.37
C ILE A 149 3.47 -11.00 -7.02
N GLY A 150 4.76 -10.76 -6.87
CA GLY A 150 5.70 -11.79 -6.43
C GLY A 150 7.07 -11.23 -6.08
N TYR A 151 7.92 -12.09 -5.56
CA TYR A 151 9.30 -11.73 -5.23
C TYR A 151 10.21 -11.83 -6.45
N ILE A 152 11.12 -10.88 -6.56
CA ILE A 152 12.16 -10.82 -7.60
C ILE A 152 13.53 -10.65 -6.96
N PRO A 153 14.61 -11.24 -7.55
CA PRO A 153 15.98 -11.07 -7.04
C PRO A 153 16.47 -9.64 -7.27
N LYS A 154 16.98 -8.98 -6.23
CA LYS A 154 17.56 -7.62 -6.33
C LYS A 154 18.68 -7.52 -7.36
N THR A 155 19.52 -8.56 -7.46
CA THR A 155 20.70 -8.59 -8.34
C THR A 155 20.35 -8.73 -9.81
N PHE A 156 19.10 -9.04 -10.15
CA PHE A 156 18.63 -9.23 -11.53
C PHE A 156 18.01 -7.98 -12.13
N VAL A 157 17.90 -6.90 -11.36
CA VAL A 157 17.23 -5.66 -11.76
C VAL A 157 18.08 -4.43 -11.46
N ILE A 158 17.84 -3.37 -12.21
CA ILE A 158 18.40 -2.02 -11.96
C ILE A 158 17.25 -1.04 -11.71
N GLU A 159 17.45 -0.13 -10.78
CA GLU A 159 16.47 0.89 -10.45
C GLU A 159 16.45 1.98 -11.54
N LEU A 160 15.24 2.28 -12.06
CA LEU A 160 15.05 3.34 -13.03
C LEU A 160 14.79 4.64 -12.27
N HIS A 161 15.74 5.58 -12.37
CA HIS A 161 15.54 6.91 -11.81
C HIS A 161 14.58 7.70 -12.67
N ARG A 162 13.47 8.18 -12.10
CA ARG A 162 12.65 9.19 -12.78
C ARG A 162 13.45 10.48 -12.85
N PRO A 163 13.60 11.10 -14.03
CA PRO A 163 14.09 12.47 -14.09
C PRO A 163 13.10 13.36 -13.31
N ARG A 164 13.64 14.14 -12.42
CA ARG A 164 12.89 15.13 -11.67
C ARG A 164 12.41 16.26 -12.59
#